data_979c8cabd93e120fbe98d17fedab79b5
#
_entry.id   979c8cabd93e120fbe98d17fedab79b5
#
_cell.length_a   1.000
_cell.length_b   1.000
_cell.length_c   1.000
_cell.angle_alpha   90.00
_cell.angle_beta   90.00
_cell.angle_gamma   90.00
#
_symmetry.space_group_name_H-M   'P 1'
#
loop_
_entity.id
_entity.type
_entity.pdbx_description
1 polymer ?
#
loop_
_entity_poly.entity_id
_entity_poly.type
_entity_poly.pdbx_seq_one_letter_code
_entity_poly.pdbx_strand_id
1 'polypeptide(L)' 'MNKLISIFIGFLLVIGFTTSSYSRDQIKIVGSSTVYPYATVVAEKFGKSGKFKTPVIESTGTGGGMKLFCAGVGANHPD' A
#
# COMPACT_ATOMS: atom_id res chain seq x y z
N MET A 1 -23.99 19.68 -33.48
CA MET A 1 -24.08 19.96 -32.05
C MET A 1 -24.13 18.69 -31.18
N ASN A 2 -24.94 17.69 -31.51
CA ASN A 2 -25.06 16.48 -30.71
C ASN A 2 -23.78 15.65 -30.58
N LYS A 3 -22.89 15.67 -31.59
CA LYS A 3 -21.61 14.96 -31.57
C LYS A 3 -20.62 15.53 -30.55
N LEU A 4 -20.60 16.82 -30.33
CA LEU A 4 -19.74 17.49 -29.36
C LEU A 4 -20.17 17.18 -27.91
N ILE A 5 -21.46 17.13 -27.67
CA ILE A 5 -22.03 16.80 -26.36
C ILE A 5 -21.72 15.34 -26.00
N SER A 6 -21.84 14.40 -26.94
CA SER A 6 -21.52 12.99 -26.74
C SER A 6 -20.03 12.76 -26.40
N ILE A 7 -19.13 13.48 -27.07
CA ILE A 7 -17.68 13.41 -26.79
C ILE A 7 -17.38 13.94 -25.38
N PHE A 8 -18.02 15.04 -24.99
CA PHE A 8 -17.82 15.65 -23.67
C PHE A 8 -18.29 14.74 -22.54
N ILE A 9 -19.43 14.08 -22.68
CA ILE A 9 -19.95 13.12 -21.70
C ILE A 9 -19.03 11.89 -21.58
N GLY A 10 -18.52 11.37 -22.69
CA GLY A 10 -17.56 10.26 -22.70
C GLY A 10 -16.25 10.61 -21.99
N PHE A 11 -15.75 11.82 -22.16
CA PHE A 11 -14.54 12.30 -21.52
C PHE A 11 -14.71 12.40 -19.98
N LEU A 12 -15.85 12.89 -19.50
CA LEU A 12 -16.17 12.96 -18.07
C LEU A 12 -16.25 11.57 -17.42
N LEU A 13 -16.80 10.57 -18.12
CA LEU A 13 -16.86 9.21 -17.63
C LEU A 13 -15.47 8.59 -17.46
N VAL A 14 -14.55 8.82 -18.39
CA VAL A 14 -13.16 8.33 -18.32
C VAL A 14 -12.43 8.93 -17.11
N ILE A 15 -12.59 10.22 -16.84
CA ILE A 15 -11.99 10.88 -15.69
C ILE A 15 -12.51 10.30 -14.38
N GLY A 16 -13.81 9.96 -14.28
CA GLY A 16 -14.40 9.35 -13.10
C GLY A 16 -13.80 7.99 -12.74
N PHE A 17 -13.35 7.20 -13.72
CA PHE A 17 -12.72 5.91 -13.47
C PHE A 17 -11.25 5.98 -13.04
N THR A 18 -10.54 7.08 -13.32
CA THR A 18 -9.11 7.20 -13.01
C THR A 18 -8.83 7.64 -11.57
N THR A 19 -9.84 7.97 -10.77
CA THR A 19 -9.67 8.48 -9.41
C THR A 19 -9.78 7.43 -8.30
N SER A 20 -9.98 6.15 -8.63
CA SER A 20 -10.29 5.10 -7.65
C SER A 20 -9.14 4.16 -7.31
N SER A 21 -7.91 4.43 -7.78
CA SER A 21 -6.76 3.59 -7.43
C SER A 21 -6.10 4.07 -6.14
N TYR A 22 -6.21 3.26 -5.09
CA TYR A 22 -5.46 3.44 -3.86
C TYR A 22 -4.17 2.66 -3.94
N SER A 23 -3.04 3.34 -4.09
CA SER A 23 -1.74 2.74 -3.91
C SER A 23 -1.16 3.20 -2.57
N ARG A 24 -0.62 2.27 -1.82
CA ARG A 24 0.06 2.55 -0.57
C ARG A 24 1.46 3.09 -0.84
N ASP A 25 1.83 4.21 -0.24
CA ASP A 25 3.16 4.77 -0.37
C ASP A 25 4.18 4.04 0.49
N GLN A 26 3.74 3.38 1.54
CA GLN A 26 4.60 2.77 2.55
C GLN A 26 4.15 1.33 2.82
N ILE A 27 5.11 0.42 2.78
CA ILE A 27 4.89 -1.00 3.07
C ILE A 27 4.81 -1.19 4.58
N LYS A 28 3.80 -1.92 5.05
CA LYS A 28 3.63 -2.27 6.45
C LYS A 28 3.86 -3.76 6.64
N ILE A 29 4.86 -4.12 7.43
CA ILE A 29 5.28 -5.49 7.66
C ILE A 29 5.08 -5.83 9.14
N VAL A 30 4.41 -6.92 9.41
CA VAL A 30 4.18 -7.42 10.78
C VAL A 30 4.58 -8.89 10.87
N GLY A 31 4.92 -9.36 12.05
CA GLY A 31 5.17 -10.78 12.25
C GLY A 31 6.31 -11.07 13.20
N SER A 32 7.13 -12.05 12.85
CA SER A 32 8.14 -12.69 13.68
C SER A 32 9.05 -11.72 14.41
N SER A 33 9.11 -11.83 15.74
CA SER A 33 10.04 -11.08 16.58
C SER A 33 11.49 -11.51 16.38
N THR A 34 11.73 -12.76 15.96
CA THR A 34 13.06 -13.27 15.62
C THR A 34 13.61 -12.63 14.37
N VAL A 35 12.75 -12.41 13.36
CA VAL A 35 13.13 -11.80 12.07
C VAL A 35 13.20 -10.27 12.16
N TYR A 36 12.56 -9.68 13.16
CA TYR A 36 12.43 -8.23 13.31
C TYR A 36 13.75 -7.46 13.17
N PRO A 37 14.86 -7.82 13.86
CA PRO A 37 16.10 -7.06 13.72
C PRO A 37 16.69 -7.11 12.31
N TYR A 38 16.55 -8.21 11.61
CA TYR A 38 17.02 -8.36 10.23
C TYR A 38 16.15 -7.59 9.25
N ALA A 39 14.83 -7.69 9.41
CA ALA A 39 13.87 -6.97 8.59
C ALA A 39 14.03 -5.45 8.72
N THR A 40 14.32 -4.96 9.92
CA THR A 40 14.56 -3.54 10.18
C THR A 40 15.76 -3.02 9.40
N VAL A 41 16.86 -3.77 9.35
CA VAL A 41 18.05 -3.40 8.58
C VAL A 41 17.74 -3.31 7.09
N VAL A 42 17.02 -4.28 6.55
CA VAL A 42 16.61 -4.30 5.14
C VAL A 42 15.70 -3.10 4.83
N ALA A 43 14.72 -2.84 5.70
CA ALA A 43 13.81 -1.72 5.54
C ALA A 43 14.53 -0.37 5.53
N GLU A 44 15.49 -0.17 6.42
CA GLU A 44 16.30 1.05 6.47
C GLU A 44 17.11 1.25 5.19
N LYS A 45 17.74 0.21 4.69
CA LYS A 45 18.50 0.26 3.43
C LYS A 45 17.59 0.58 2.24
N PHE A 46 16.41 0.00 2.21
CA PHE A 46 15.42 0.28 1.19
C PHE A 46 14.96 1.73 1.22
N GLY A 47 14.68 2.28 2.41
CA GLY A 47 14.30 3.67 2.57
C GLY A 47 15.39 4.66 2.19
N LYS A 48 16.66 4.33 2.45
CA LYS A 48 17.82 5.15 2.08
C LYS A 48 18.03 5.26 0.58
N SER A 49 17.44 4.37 -0.23
CA SER A 49 17.51 4.47 -1.69
C SER A 49 16.87 5.75 -2.23
N GLY A 50 16.02 6.40 -1.45
CA GLY A 50 15.39 7.67 -1.77
C GLY A 50 14.20 7.60 -2.73
N LYS A 51 13.88 6.41 -3.25
CA LYS A 51 12.78 6.23 -4.21
C LYS A 51 11.43 6.00 -3.53
N PHE A 52 11.45 5.40 -2.34
CA PHE A 52 10.26 5.01 -1.61
C PHE A 52 10.42 5.30 -0.13
N LYS A 53 9.29 5.41 0.59
CA LYS A 53 9.32 5.55 2.04
C LYS A 53 9.87 4.28 2.70
N THR A 54 10.57 4.45 3.81
CA THR A 54 11.05 3.33 4.61
C THR A 54 9.85 2.47 5.08
N PRO A 55 9.86 1.15 4.83
CA PRO A 55 8.81 0.28 5.34
C PRO A 55 8.68 0.33 6.85
N VAL A 56 7.46 0.22 7.37
CA VAL A 56 7.18 0.12 8.79
C VAL A 56 7.22 -1.35 9.19
N ILE A 57 8.05 -1.68 10.18
CA ILE A 57 8.19 -3.04 10.70
C ILE A 57 7.67 -3.06 12.13
N GLU A 58 6.76 -3.99 12.43
CA GLU A 58 6.22 -4.20 13.76
C GLU A 58 6.48 -5.63 14.22
N SER A 59 7.01 -5.77 15.44
CA SER A 59 7.28 -7.07 16.05
C SER A 59 6.04 -7.56 16.80
N THR A 60 5.13 -8.21 16.09
CA THR A 60 3.86 -8.72 16.64
C THR A 60 3.95 -10.19 17.05
N GLY A 61 5.04 -10.89 16.73
CA GLY A 61 5.12 -12.34 16.70
C GLY A 61 4.43 -12.90 15.45
N THR A 62 4.80 -14.13 15.07
CA THR A 62 4.27 -14.76 13.84
C THR A 62 2.74 -14.92 13.90
N GLY A 63 2.20 -15.41 15.01
CA GLY A 63 0.76 -15.58 15.18
C GLY A 63 0.00 -14.26 15.12
N GLY A 64 0.51 -13.23 15.80
CA GLY A 64 -0.09 -11.89 15.77
C GLY A 64 -0.06 -11.28 14.38
N GLY A 65 1.05 -11.46 13.65
CA GLY A 65 1.16 -10.98 12.27
C GLY A 65 0.19 -11.67 11.33
N MET A 66 0.05 -12.98 11.44
CA MET A 66 -0.92 -13.74 10.63
C MET A 66 -2.35 -13.29 10.90
N LYS A 67 -2.70 -13.05 12.16
CA LYS A 67 -4.01 -12.56 12.54
C LYS A 67 -4.33 -11.20 11.91
N LEU A 68 -3.39 -10.28 11.97
CA LEU A 68 -3.55 -8.94 11.38
C LEU A 68 -3.66 -8.99 9.85
N PHE A 69 -2.85 -9.83 9.22
CA PHE A 69 -2.87 -10.02 7.76
C PHE A 69 -4.20 -10.60 7.29
N CYS A 70 -4.72 -11.60 8.00
CA CYS A 70 -5.97 -12.27 7.65
C CYS A 70 -7.22 -11.46 8.00
N ALA A 71 -7.10 -10.40 8.79
CA ALA A 71 -8.23 -9.58 9.20
C ALA A 71 -8.79 -8.70 8.07
N GLY A 72 -8.01 -8.46 7.02
CA GLY A 72 -8.49 -7.64 5.89
C GLY A 72 -7.36 -7.06 5.06
N VAL A 73 -7.74 -6.21 4.12
CA VAL A 73 -6.83 -5.48 3.23
C VAL A 73 -7.09 -3.98 3.34
N GLY A 74 -6.12 -3.17 2.96
CA GLY A 74 -6.26 -1.73 2.95
C GLY A 74 -5.18 -1.02 3.78
N ALA A 75 -5.30 0.30 3.92
CA ALA A 75 -4.29 1.15 4.55
C ALA A 75 -4.04 0.83 6.04
N ASN A 76 -5.00 0.23 6.72
CA ASN A 76 -4.91 -0.11 8.15
C ASN A 76 -4.46 -1.56 8.41
N HIS A 77 -4.16 -2.30 7.35
CA HIS A 77 -3.74 -3.70 7.43
C HIS A 77 -2.33 -3.87 6.87
N PRO A 78 -1.58 -4.90 7.32
CA PRO A 78 -0.24 -5.16 6.78
C PRO A 78 -0.29 -5.65 5.33
N ASP A 79 0.83 -5.50 4.69
CA ASP A 79 1.07 -5.99 3.32
C ASP A 79 1.55 -7.42 3.29
#